data_6e0d4ade82e51327b9e9f1ce09769ac3
#
_entry.id   6e0d4ade82e51327b9e9f1ce09769ac3
#
_cell.length_a   1.000
_cell.length_b   1.000
_cell.length_c   1.000
_cell.angle_alpha   90.00
_cell.angle_beta   90.00
_cell.angle_gamma   90.00
#
_symmetry.space_group_name_H-M   'P 1'
#
loop_
_entity.id
_entity.type
_entity.pdbx_description
1 polymer ?
#
loop_
_entity_poly.entity_id
_entity_poly.type
_entity_poly.pdbx_seq_one_letter_code
_entity_poly.pdbx_strand_id
1 'polypeptide(L)'
;MSASAKEVAASLLRSFHTAAEGRSPYRHWFLRDCLPQSTVDEILSLPISAADLGGVSGKRELHNASRHYFDVANRAEHACAESVSSALQDPRVAAEIERIFGVKLGGTYLRIEFAQDVDGFWLEPHTDIGVKAFTFLLYLSTDPTHADLGTDIYDNDKKWVGRSPFASNSAMIFVPSNTSYHGFEPRKINGVRKSLVINYVTNEWRAREQLSYPEQPVTVAEPAFA
;
A
#
# COMPACT_ATOMS: atom_id res chain seq x y z
N MET A 1 3.49 -12.64 20.05
CA MET A 1 2.12 -13.04 19.64
C MET A 1 1.67 -12.06 18.58
N SER A 2 1.10 -12.56 17.50
CA SER A 2 0.56 -11.76 16.42
C SER A 2 -0.54 -10.81 16.91
N ALA A 3 -0.53 -9.58 16.45
CA ALA A 3 -1.63 -8.66 16.73
C ALA A 3 -2.90 -9.14 16.00
N SER A 4 -4.03 -9.04 16.67
CA SER A 4 -5.33 -9.38 16.09
C SER A 4 -5.76 -8.36 15.02
N ALA A 5 -6.64 -8.74 14.12
CA ALA A 5 -7.23 -7.83 13.14
C ALA A 5 -7.87 -6.59 13.79
N LYS A 6 -8.43 -6.74 14.98
CA LYS A 6 -9.01 -5.63 15.75
C LYS A 6 -7.95 -4.62 16.22
N GLU A 7 -6.78 -5.09 16.65
CA GLU A 7 -5.66 -4.20 17.04
C GLU A 7 -5.07 -3.50 15.83
N VAL A 8 -4.92 -4.21 14.70
CA VAL A 8 -4.50 -3.62 13.42
C VAL A 8 -5.50 -2.56 12.97
N ALA A 9 -6.81 -2.85 12.97
CA ALA A 9 -7.85 -1.90 12.61
C ALA A 9 -7.79 -0.64 13.51
N ALA A 10 -7.62 -0.80 14.82
CA ALA A 10 -7.50 0.31 15.75
C ALA A 10 -6.26 1.18 15.47
N SER A 11 -5.13 0.57 15.07
CA SER A 11 -3.91 1.30 14.67
C SER A 11 -4.14 2.10 13.38
N LEU A 12 -4.70 1.47 12.35
CA LEU A 12 -5.04 2.11 11.08
C LEU A 12 -5.97 3.32 11.30
N LEU A 13 -7.03 3.16 12.07
CA LEU A 13 -7.98 4.25 12.36
C LEU A 13 -7.30 5.43 13.05
N ARG A 14 -6.44 5.21 14.04
CA ARG A 14 -5.66 6.29 14.67
C ARG A 14 -4.76 7.00 13.66
N SER A 15 -4.05 6.24 12.83
CA SER A 15 -3.16 6.76 11.80
C SER A 15 -3.93 7.60 10.76
N PHE A 16 -5.11 7.18 10.33
CA PHE A 16 -5.96 7.92 9.40
C PHE A 16 -6.40 9.28 9.97
N HIS A 17 -6.77 9.33 11.24
CA HIS A 17 -7.21 10.57 11.89
C HIS A 17 -6.07 11.59 12.08
N THR A 18 -4.81 11.15 12.06
CA THR A 18 -3.62 12.01 12.22
C THR A 18 -2.90 12.25 10.88
N ALA A 19 -3.48 11.81 9.76
CA ALA A 19 -2.88 11.92 8.44
C ALA A 19 -2.65 13.39 8.03
N ALA A 20 -1.44 13.71 7.60
CA ALA A 20 -1.07 15.03 7.12
C ALA A 20 -1.43 15.17 5.63
N GLU A 21 -2.40 16.02 5.30
CA GLU A 21 -2.84 16.24 3.92
C GLU A 21 -1.89 17.19 3.18
N GLY A 22 -1.41 16.74 1.99
CA GLY A 22 -0.80 17.55 0.96
C GLY A 22 -1.78 17.74 -0.20
N ARG A 23 -1.80 18.94 -0.83
CA ARG A 23 -2.74 19.27 -1.91
C ARG A 23 -2.09 19.52 -3.25
N SER A 24 -0.79 19.69 -3.27
CA SER A 24 -0.02 19.95 -4.49
C SER A 24 1.02 18.85 -4.68
N PRO A 25 1.21 18.34 -5.91
CA PRO A 25 0.50 18.65 -7.17
C PRO A 25 -0.90 18.00 -7.26
N TYR A 26 -1.20 17.03 -6.40
CA TYR A 26 -2.51 16.39 -6.23
C TYR A 26 -2.74 16.08 -4.74
N ARG A 27 -3.96 15.73 -4.37
CA ARG A 27 -4.26 15.36 -2.98
C ARG A 27 -3.59 14.05 -2.62
N HIS A 28 -2.79 14.08 -1.55
CA HIS A 28 -2.12 12.93 -0.95
C HIS A 28 -2.02 13.13 0.56
N TRP A 29 -1.74 12.05 1.27
CA TRP A 29 -1.61 12.10 2.73
C TRP A 29 -0.39 11.31 3.18
N PHE A 30 0.31 11.83 4.19
CA PHE A 30 1.39 11.12 4.87
C PHE A 30 0.93 10.68 6.24
N LEU A 31 1.21 9.42 6.57
CA LEU A 31 0.78 8.76 7.78
C LEU A 31 1.99 8.21 8.55
N ARG A 32 1.77 7.95 9.85
CA ARG A 32 2.74 7.29 10.73
C ARG A 32 2.01 6.28 11.61
N ASP A 33 2.76 5.32 12.16
CA ASP A 33 2.26 4.33 13.12
C ASP A 33 1.00 3.60 12.63
N CYS A 34 1.04 3.19 11.32
CA CYS A 34 -0.11 2.59 10.65
C CYS A 34 -0.50 1.22 11.22
N LEU A 35 0.48 0.42 11.66
CA LEU A 35 0.28 -0.93 12.18
C LEU A 35 0.85 -1.04 13.62
N PRO A 36 0.39 -2.03 14.42
CA PRO A 36 1.11 -2.42 15.63
C PRO A 36 2.55 -2.85 15.28
N GLN A 37 3.53 -2.52 16.12
CA GLN A 37 4.93 -2.84 15.86
C GLN A 37 5.16 -4.35 15.68
N SER A 38 4.48 -5.19 16.49
CA SER A 38 4.55 -6.64 16.35
C SER A 38 4.14 -7.12 14.96
N THR A 39 3.12 -6.49 14.35
CA THR A 39 2.69 -6.81 12.98
C THR A 39 3.76 -6.42 11.96
N VAL A 40 4.40 -5.26 12.13
CA VAL A 40 5.53 -4.84 11.27
C VAL A 40 6.66 -5.84 11.34
N ASP A 41 7.05 -6.23 12.55
CA ASP A 41 8.15 -7.19 12.80
C ASP A 41 7.85 -8.57 12.17
N GLU A 42 6.62 -9.05 12.29
CA GLU A 42 6.19 -10.30 11.67
C GLU A 42 6.24 -10.22 10.13
N ILE A 43 5.73 -9.15 9.52
CA ILE A 43 5.79 -8.98 8.06
C ILE A 43 7.24 -8.93 7.59
N LEU A 44 8.12 -8.23 8.31
CA LEU A 44 9.53 -8.15 7.96
C LEU A 44 10.26 -9.50 8.05
N SER A 45 9.76 -10.41 8.89
CA SER A 45 10.29 -11.76 9.11
C SER A 45 9.71 -12.84 8.21
N LEU A 46 8.75 -12.50 7.33
CA LEU A 46 8.17 -13.47 6.41
C LEU A 46 9.26 -14.15 5.55
N PRO A 47 9.20 -15.50 5.38
CA PRO A 47 10.18 -16.25 4.62
C PRO A 47 10.01 -16.08 3.10
N ILE A 48 9.84 -14.85 2.67
CA ILE A 48 9.60 -14.46 1.29
C ILE A 48 10.81 -13.69 0.80
N SER A 49 11.48 -14.20 -0.21
CA SER A 49 12.66 -13.59 -0.81
C SER A 49 12.29 -12.47 -1.79
N ALA A 50 13.15 -11.46 -1.87
CA ALA A 50 13.02 -10.44 -2.92
C ALA A 50 13.21 -11.07 -4.31
N ALA A 51 12.45 -10.55 -5.28
CA ALA A 51 12.57 -10.98 -6.66
C ALA A 51 13.91 -10.54 -7.26
N ASP A 52 14.47 -11.38 -8.14
CA ASP A 52 15.53 -10.94 -9.04
C ASP A 52 14.90 -10.05 -10.15
N LEU A 53 15.42 -8.85 -10.32
CA LEU A 53 14.95 -7.93 -11.34
C LEU A 53 15.36 -8.35 -12.77
N GLY A 54 16.31 -9.28 -12.92
CA GLY A 54 16.83 -9.72 -14.22
C GLY A 54 17.35 -8.56 -15.10
N GLY A 55 17.73 -7.43 -14.48
CA GLY A 55 18.18 -6.23 -15.18
C GLY A 55 17.05 -5.41 -15.83
N VAL A 56 15.77 -5.77 -15.61
CA VAL A 56 14.60 -5.06 -16.17
C VAL A 56 13.88 -4.32 -15.06
N SER A 57 13.65 -3.02 -15.27
CA SER A 57 12.91 -2.16 -14.34
C SER A 57 12.19 -1.04 -15.11
N GLY A 58 11.53 -0.12 -14.41
CA GLY A 58 10.77 0.98 -15.01
C GLY A 58 9.27 0.79 -14.99
N LYS A 59 8.80 -0.46 -15.01
CA LYS A 59 7.38 -0.82 -14.90
C LYS A 59 7.21 -2.02 -13.98
N ARG A 60 6.31 -1.89 -13.03
CA ARG A 60 6.08 -2.94 -12.02
C ARG A 60 5.48 -4.22 -12.63
N GLU A 61 4.71 -4.11 -13.71
CA GLU A 61 4.09 -5.23 -14.44
C GLU A 61 5.11 -6.23 -15.00
N LEU A 62 6.33 -5.80 -15.26
CA LEU A 62 7.42 -6.67 -15.75
C LEU A 62 7.84 -7.74 -14.73
N HIS A 63 7.47 -7.57 -13.48
CA HIS A 63 7.86 -8.45 -12.37
C HIS A 63 6.67 -9.23 -11.77
N ASN A 64 5.54 -9.34 -12.47
CA ASN A 64 4.33 -9.97 -11.92
C ASN A 64 4.56 -11.41 -11.42
N ALA A 65 5.38 -12.20 -12.11
CA ALA A 65 5.64 -13.59 -11.74
C ALA A 65 6.43 -13.78 -10.43
N SER A 66 7.11 -12.73 -9.95
CA SER A 66 7.96 -12.76 -8.76
C SER A 66 7.41 -11.90 -7.62
N ARG A 67 6.19 -11.40 -7.75
CA ARG A 67 5.51 -10.56 -6.74
C ARG A 67 4.71 -11.42 -5.77
N HIS A 68 4.69 -11.02 -4.53
CA HIS A 68 3.97 -11.71 -3.46
C HIS A 68 2.80 -10.86 -2.98
N TYR A 69 1.69 -11.53 -2.69
CA TYR A 69 0.45 -10.87 -2.28
C TYR A 69 -0.04 -11.48 -0.96
N PHE A 70 -0.79 -10.71 -0.19
CA PHE A 70 -1.60 -11.24 0.89
C PHE A 70 -2.91 -11.78 0.30
N ASP A 71 -2.75 -12.77 -0.56
CA ASP A 71 -3.81 -13.53 -1.21
C ASP A 71 -4.41 -14.60 -0.27
N VAL A 72 -5.31 -15.40 -0.78
CA VAL A 72 -5.99 -16.45 0.00
C VAL A 72 -5.00 -17.43 0.63
N ALA A 73 -3.95 -17.82 -0.10
CA ALA A 73 -2.96 -18.80 0.38
C ALA A 73 -2.07 -18.19 1.47
N ASN A 74 -1.47 -17.03 1.20
CA ASN A 74 -0.59 -16.36 2.15
C ASN A 74 -1.33 -15.89 3.41
N ARG A 75 -2.61 -15.52 3.32
CA ARG A 75 -3.43 -15.24 4.49
C ARG A 75 -3.68 -16.48 5.35
N ALA A 76 -3.88 -17.63 4.73
CA ALA A 76 -4.06 -18.89 5.46
C ALA A 76 -2.77 -19.36 6.15
N GLU A 77 -1.60 -19.04 5.58
CA GLU A 77 -0.29 -19.45 6.09
C GLU A 77 0.28 -18.48 7.13
N HIS A 78 0.05 -17.17 6.98
CA HIS A 78 0.70 -16.13 7.77
C HIS A 78 -0.30 -15.28 8.56
N ALA A 79 -0.26 -15.36 9.88
CA ALA A 79 -1.18 -14.65 10.78
C ALA A 79 -1.16 -13.12 10.58
N CYS A 80 0.01 -12.52 10.31
CA CYS A 80 0.13 -11.09 10.03
C CYS A 80 -0.56 -10.71 8.71
N ALA A 81 -0.49 -11.55 7.66
CA ALA A 81 -1.19 -11.31 6.40
C ALA A 81 -2.71 -11.37 6.59
N GLU A 82 -3.21 -12.36 7.37
CA GLU A 82 -4.62 -12.46 7.73
C GLU A 82 -5.09 -11.25 8.54
N SER A 83 -4.37 -10.86 9.60
CA SER A 83 -4.79 -9.76 10.47
C SER A 83 -4.83 -8.40 9.75
N VAL A 84 -3.84 -8.12 8.88
CA VAL A 84 -3.81 -6.90 8.06
C VAL A 84 -4.93 -6.90 7.03
N SER A 85 -5.12 -8.01 6.30
CA SER A 85 -6.17 -8.13 5.28
C SER A 85 -7.57 -8.02 5.90
N SER A 86 -7.79 -8.71 7.02
CA SER A 86 -9.06 -8.67 7.75
C SER A 86 -9.37 -7.27 8.30
N ALA A 87 -8.37 -6.55 8.81
CA ALA A 87 -8.53 -5.18 9.27
C ALA A 87 -8.89 -4.21 8.13
N LEU A 88 -8.26 -4.34 6.96
CA LEU A 88 -8.55 -3.50 5.79
C LEU A 88 -9.89 -3.89 5.11
N GLN A 89 -10.37 -5.11 5.30
CA GLN A 89 -11.69 -5.56 4.84
C GLN A 89 -12.82 -5.17 5.81
N ASP A 90 -12.50 -4.73 7.04
CA ASP A 90 -13.51 -4.34 8.05
C ASP A 90 -14.35 -3.17 7.53
N PRO A 91 -15.70 -3.29 7.52
CA PRO A 91 -16.60 -2.25 7.03
C PRO A 91 -16.42 -0.88 7.72
N ARG A 92 -15.97 -0.86 8.97
CA ARG A 92 -15.73 0.38 9.75
C ARG A 92 -14.45 1.07 9.28
N VAL A 93 -13.39 0.28 8.98
CA VAL A 93 -12.14 0.81 8.40
C VAL A 93 -12.41 1.35 6.99
N ALA A 94 -13.16 0.62 6.17
CA ALA A 94 -13.57 1.08 4.84
C ALA A 94 -14.40 2.38 4.91
N ALA A 95 -15.33 2.50 5.85
CA ALA A 95 -16.11 3.72 6.06
C ALA A 95 -15.23 4.94 6.42
N GLU A 96 -14.22 4.75 7.30
CA GLU A 96 -13.29 5.82 7.65
C GLU A 96 -12.37 6.20 6.48
N ILE A 97 -11.94 5.25 5.66
CA ILE A 97 -11.20 5.54 4.43
C ILE A 97 -12.07 6.40 3.50
N GLU A 98 -13.33 6.02 3.25
CA GLU A 98 -14.24 6.81 2.43
C GLU A 98 -14.43 8.23 2.98
N ARG A 99 -14.64 8.36 4.30
CA ARG A 99 -14.90 9.64 4.96
C ARG A 99 -13.70 10.59 4.93
N ILE A 100 -12.48 10.07 5.24
CA ILE A 100 -11.28 10.91 5.39
C ILE A 100 -10.68 11.26 4.03
N PHE A 101 -10.57 10.28 3.15
CA PHE A 101 -9.85 10.43 1.88
C PHE A 101 -10.74 10.78 0.69
N GLY A 102 -12.08 10.73 0.86
CA GLY A 102 -13.04 11.16 -0.16
C GLY A 102 -13.12 10.21 -1.34
N VAL A 103 -13.06 8.91 -1.10
CA VAL A 103 -13.15 7.84 -2.10
C VAL A 103 -14.41 7.00 -1.87
N LYS A 104 -14.79 6.16 -2.83
CA LYS A 104 -15.82 5.12 -2.70
C LYS A 104 -15.19 3.74 -2.81
N LEU A 105 -15.39 2.90 -1.78
CA LEU A 105 -14.81 1.56 -1.66
C LEU A 105 -15.85 0.45 -1.74
N GLY A 106 -17.12 0.73 -1.44
CA GLY A 106 -18.18 -0.26 -1.52
C GLY A 106 -18.21 -0.97 -2.87
N GLY A 107 -18.16 -2.31 -2.89
CA GLY A 107 -18.12 -3.13 -4.09
C GLY A 107 -16.74 -3.32 -4.73
N THR A 108 -15.68 -2.69 -4.20
CA THR A 108 -14.29 -2.94 -4.63
C THR A 108 -13.72 -4.21 -3.99
N TYR A 109 -12.50 -4.57 -4.35
CA TYR A 109 -11.79 -5.73 -3.83
C TYR A 109 -10.43 -5.33 -3.28
N LEU A 110 -10.04 -5.90 -2.16
CA LEU A 110 -8.76 -5.63 -1.51
C LEU A 110 -7.62 -6.41 -2.17
N ARG A 111 -6.56 -5.72 -2.55
CA ARG A 111 -5.30 -6.25 -3.05
C ARG A 111 -4.15 -5.71 -2.21
N ILE A 112 -3.35 -6.58 -1.63
CA ILE A 112 -2.18 -6.20 -0.84
C ILE A 112 -0.97 -6.91 -1.43
N GLU A 113 -0.02 -6.15 -1.93
CA GLU A 113 1.27 -6.67 -2.41
C GLU A 113 2.33 -6.43 -1.34
N PHE A 114 3.08 -7.47 -0.99
CA PHE A 114 4.32 -7.34 -0.24
C PHE A 114 5.46 -7.07 -1.21
N ALA A 115 5.73 -5.80 -1.42
CA ALA A 115 6.77 -5.35 -2.34
C ALA A 115 8.14 -5.39 -1.68
N GLN A 116 9.12 -5.96 -2.39
CA GLN A 116 10.50 -6.10 -1.97
C GLN A 116 11.40 -5.62 -3.12
N ASP A 117 11.77 -4.35 -3.07
CA ASP A 117 12.56 -3.72 -4.10
C ASP A 117 14.06 -3.80 -3.74
N VAL A 118 14.89 -4.20 -4.69
CA VAL A 118 16.34 -4.33 -4.55
C VAL A 118 17.07 -3.27 -5.38
N ASP A 119 18.38 -3.18 -5.23
CA ASP A 119 19.20 -2.26 -6.01
C ASP A 119 18.98 -2.41 -7.51
N GLY A 120 18.91 -1.29 -8.22
CA GLY A 120 18.52 -1.23 -9.64
C GLY A 120 17.02 -1.13 -9.90
N PHE A 121 16.15 -1.25 -8.88
CA PHE A 121 14.71 -1.01 -9.04
C PHE A 121 14.44 0.49 -9.26
N TRP A 122 13.56 0.78 -10.21
CA TRP A 122 13.01 2.11 -10.45
C TRP A 122 11.63 2.01 -11.12
N LEU A 123 10.83 3.08 -11.05
CA LEU A 123 9.54 3.20 -11.73
C LEU A 123 9.45 4.55 -12.42
N GLU A 124 9.08 4.53 -13.70
CA GLU A 124 8.80 5.76 -14.45
C GLU A 124 7.63 6.54 -13.82
N PRO A 125 7.57 7.87 -14.01
CA PRO A 125 6.42 8.67 -13.62
C PRO A 125 5.15 8.18 -14.33
N HIS A 126 4.19 7.67 -13.55
CA HIS A 126 2.94 7.10 -14.04
C HIS A 126 1.77 7.48 -13.12
N THR A 127 0.57 7.34 -13.63
CA THR A 127 -0.66 7.31 -12.82
C THR A 127 -1.13 5.87 -12.66
N ASP A 128 -1.78 5.58 -11.56
CA ASP A 128 -2.46 4.31 -11.40
C ASP A 128 -3.61 4.18 -12.41
N ILE A 129 -3.80 2.98 -12.94
CA ILE A 129 -4.86 2.71 -13.92
C ILE A 129 -6.24 2.83 -13.28
N GLY A 130 -7.27 3.15 -14.08
CA GLY A 130 -8.63 3.46 -13.62
C GLY A 130 -9.37 2.36 -12.87
N VAL A 131 -8.85 1.12 -12.86
CA VAL A 131 -9.36 0.01 -12.05
C VAL A 131 -8.90 0.04 -10.59
N LYS A 132 -7.99 0.95 -10.21
CA LYS A 132 -7.60 1.18 -8.82
C LYS A 132 -8.39 2.38 -8.27
N ALA A 133 -9.22 2.14 -7.26
CA ALA A 133 -10.00 3.18 -6.59
C ALA A 133 -9.20 3.89 -5.49
N PHE A 134 -8.22 3.22 -4.88
CA PHE A 134 -7.44 3.75 -3.76
C PHE A 134 -6.06 3.11 -3.72
N THR A 135 -5.05 3.91 -3.38
CA THR A 135 -3.65 3.46 -3.23
C THR A 135 -3.08 3.93 -1.91
N PHE A 136 -2.58 2.96 -1.13
CA PHE A 136 -1.94 3.14 0.15
C PHE A 136 -0.58 2.43 0.15
N LEU A 137 0.49 3.19 0.19
CA LEU A 137 1.88 2.74 0.15
C LEU A 137 2.45 2.78 1.57
N LEU A 138 2.51 1.63 2.23
CA LEU A 138 2.99 1.51 3.61
C LEU A 138 4.44 1.02 3.63
N TYR A 139 5.36 1.82 4.14
CA TYR A 139 6.79 1.55 4.21
C TYR A 139 7.15 0.78 5.48
N LEU A 140 7.97 -0.26 5.36
CA LEU A 140 8.26 -1.18 6.46
C LEU A 140 9.74 -1.25 6.85
N SER A 141 10.67 -1.03 5.88
CA SER A 141 12.09 -1.20 6.15
C SER A 141 12.59 -0.34 7.30
N THR A 142 13.43 -0.94 8.14
CA THR A 142 14.03 -0.29 9.31
C THR A 142 15.47 0.20 9.08
N ASP A 143 16.05 -0.10 7.91
CA ASP A 143 17.40 0.32 7.55
C ASP A 143 17.48 1.86 7.45
N PRO A 144 18.33 2.54 8.22
CA PRO A 144 18.45 4.00 8.22
C PRO A 144 18.94 4.54 6.84
N THR A 145 19.60 3.73 6.02
CA THR A 145 20.00 4.13 4.66
C THR A 145 18.82 4.24 3.69
N HIS A 146 17.63 3.79 4.10
CA HIS A 146 16.40 3.88 3.32
C HIS A 146 15.64 5.21 3.50
N ALA A 147 16.12 6.14 4.31
CA ALA A 147 15.42 7.40 4.59
C ALA A 147 15.03 8.20 3.34
N ASP A 148 15.77 8.03 2.23
CA ASP A 148 15.52 8.69 0.93
C ASP A 148 14.82 7.76 -0.10
N LEU A 149 14.22 6.65 0.35
CA LEU A 149 13.57 5.67 -0.52
C LEU A 149 12.03 5.80 -0.55
N GLY A 150 11.51 6.99 -0.28
CA GLY A 150 10.08 7.29 -0.43
C GLY A 150 9.62 7.28 -1.89
N THR A 151 8.32 7.34 -2.08
CA THR A 151 7.70 7.46 -3.41
C THR A 151 7.90 8.87 -3.96
N ASP A 152 8.37 8.98 -5.18
CA ASP A 152 8.52 10.26 -5.88
C ASP A 152 7.17 10.77 -6.36
N ILE A 153 6.98 12.08 -6.25
CA ILE A 153 5.75 12.80 -6.59
C ILE A 153 6.06 13.75 -7.74
N TYR A 154 5.22 13.74 -8.77
CA TYR A 154 5.41 14.54 -9.98
C TYR A 154 4.18 15.39 -10.27
N ASP A 155 4.40 16.51 -10.96
CA ASP A 155 3.32 17.32 -11.51
C ASP A 155 2.73 16.72 -12.82
N ASN A 156 1.78 17.44 -13.43
CA ASN A 156 1.13 16.99 -14.66
C ASN A 156 2.06 16.90 -15.87
N ASP A 157 3.18 17.62 -15.85
CA ASP A 157 4.23 17.57 -16.87
C ASP A 157 5.27 16.48 -16.59
N LYS A 158 5.01 15.65 -15.56
CA LYS A 158 5.92 14.60 -15.05
C LYS A 158 7.24 15.16 -14.54
N LYS A 159 7.26 16.42 -14.11
CA LYS A 159 8.40 17.02 -13.45
C LYS A 159 8.36 16.65 -11.96
N TRP A 160 9.49 16.20 -11.43
CA TRP A 160 9.64 15.87 -10.03
C TRP A 160 9.40 17.11 -9.14
N VAL A 161 8.57 16.97 -8.14
CA VAL A 161 8.22 18.05 -7.20
C VAL A 161 8.48 17.69 -5.74
N GLY A 162 8.71 16.43 -5.44
CA GLY A 162 9.01 16.00 -4.08
C GLY A 162 8.98 14.49 -3.92
N ARG A 163 9.15 14.08 -2.68
CA ARG A 163 9.19 12.67 -2.29
C ARG A 163 8.47 12.48 -0.96
N SER A 164 7.72 11.38 -0.82
CA SER A 164 7.14 11.03 0.47
C SER A 164 8.24 10.73 1.50
N PRO A 165 8.07 11.11 2.77
CA PRO A 165 8.95 10.64 3.83
C PRO A 165 8.98 9.12 3.87
N PHE A 166 10.17 8.52 4.05
CA PHE A 166 10.32 7.09 4.26
C PHE A 166 10.81 6.82 5.67
N ALA A 167 10.00 6.14 6.44
CA ALA A 167 10.36 5.60 7.73
C ALA A 167 9.59 4.31 7.95
N SER A 168 10.09 3.41 8.79
CA SER A 168 9.34 2.21 9.14
C SER A 168 7.97 2.56 9.70
N ASN A 169 6.94 1.85 9.27
CA ASN A 169 5.55 2.04 9.67
C ASN A 169 4.95 3.42 9.33
N SER A 170 5.56 4.12 8.35
CA SER A 170 4.99 5.33 7.75
C SER A 170 4.39 5.03 6.37
N ALA A 171 3.57 5.93 5.86
CA ALA A 171 2.88 5.68 4.60
C ALA A 171 2.58 6.94 3.80
N MET A 172 2.29 6.70 2.51
CA MET A 172 1.66 7.66 1.62
C MET A 172 0.34 7.09 1.10
N ILE A 173 -0.71 7.89 1.13
CA ILE A 173 -2.01 7.58 0.53
C ILE A 173 -2.31 8.60 -0.56
N PHE A 174 -2.94 8.15 -1.64
CA PHE A 174 -3.59 9.02 -2.62
C PHE A 174 -4.79 8.31 -3.26
N VAL A 175 -5.74 9.11 -3.76
CA VAL A 175 -6.84 8.62 -4.59
C VAL A 175 -6.37 8.70 -6.04
N PRO A 176 -6.28 7.55 -6.77
CA PRO A 176 -5.83 7.52 -8.14
C PRO A 176 -6.65 8.44 -9.05
N SER A 177 -5.96 9.17 -9.91
CA SER A 177 -6.54 10.08 -10.91
C SER A 177 -5.60 10.20 -12.11
N ASN A 178 -6.04 10.87 -13.16
CA ASN A 178 -5.20 11.16 -14.32
C ASN A 178 -4.10 12.20 -14.06
N THR A 179 -4.03 12.75 -12.85
CA THR A 179 -3.03 13.75 -12.42
C THR A 179 -2.17 13.28 -11.25
N SER A 180 -2.44 12.12 -10.66
CA SER A 180 -1.69 11.58 -9.52
C SER A 180 -0.40 10.87 -9.94
N TYR A 181 0.47 11.61 -10.65
CA TYR A 181 1.75 11.06 -11.11
C TYR A 181 2.69 10.78 -9.96
N HIS A 182 3.14 9.54 -9.89
CA HIS A 182 4.10 9.05 -8.90
C HIS A 182 5.06 8.05 -9.54
N GLY A 183 6.16 7.74 -8.84
CA GLY A 183 7.17 6.83 -9.35
C GLY A 183 8.27 6.59 -8.33
N PHE A 184 9.40 6.12 -8.83
CA PHE A 184 10.60 5.91 -8.05
C PHE A 184 11.82 6.10 -8.95
N GLU A 185 12.49 7.24 -8.86
CA GLU A 185 13.69 7.53 -9.66
C GLU A 185 14.83 6.55 -9.31
N PRO A 186 15.70 6.22 -10.28
CA PRO A 186 16.85 5.37 -10.03
C PRO A 186 17.72 5.89 -8.90
N ARG A 187 17.92 5.12 -7.86
CA ARG A 187 18.79 5.40 -6.72
C ARG A 187 19.20 4.13 -6.01
N LYS A 188 20.30 4.23 -5.24
CA LYS A 188 20.85 3.08 -4.52
C LYS A 188 19.86 2.56 -3.47
N ILE A 189 19.62 1.26 -3.50
CA ILE A 189 18.89 0.54 -2.46
C ILE A 189 19.88 -0.41 -1.79
N ASN A 190 20.22 -0.16 -0.53
CA ASN A 190 21.05 -1.07 0.25
C ASN A 190 20.16 -2.19 0.81
N GLY A 191 20.52 -3.46 0.54
CA GLY A 191 19.68 -4.59 0.94
C GLY A 191 18.32 -4.62 0.22
N VAL A 192 17.22 -4.67 0.98
CA VAL A 192 15.86 -4.81 0.43
C VAL A 192 14.94 -3.74 1.01
N ARG A 193 14.37 -2.90 0.15
CA ARG A 193 13.31 -1.95 0.49
C ARG A 193 11.99 -2.70 0.55
N LYS A 194 11.41 -2.85 1.74
CA LYS A 194 10.16 -3.57 1.96
C LYS A 194 8.98 -2.63 2.21
N SER A 195 7.86 -2.89 1.54
CA SER A 195 6.62 -2.12 1.71
C SER A 195 5.39 -2.97 1.42
N LEU A 196 4.22 -2.55 1.92
CA LEU A 196 2.94 -3.05 1.44
C LEU A 196 2.35 -2.03 0.46
N VAL A 197 2.02 -2.50 -0.75
CA VAL A 197 1.25 -1.73 -1.73
C VAL A 197 -0.20 -2.21 -1.63
N ILE A 198 -1.03 -1.42 -0.97
CA ILE A 198 -2.42 -1.73 -0.69
C ILE A 198 -3.28 -0.97 -1.69
N ASN A 199 -4.09 -1.71 -2.45
CA ASN A 199 -5.03 -1.14 -3.40
C ASN A 199 -6.44 -1.69 -3.12
N TYR A 200 -7.43 -0.81 -3.25
CA TYR A 200 -8.80 -1.22 -3.50
C TYR A 200 -9.06 -1.12 -4.99
N VAL A 201 -9.48 -2.22 -5.59
CA VAL A 201 -9.63 -2.33 -7.05
C VAL A 201 -11.07 -2.65 -7.44
N THR A 202 -11.50 -2.20 -8.61
CA THR A 202 -12.85 -2.49 -9.13
C THR A 202 -12.99 -3.96 -9.52
N ASN A 203 -14.21 -4.39 -9.82
CA ASN A 203 -14.50 -5.74 -10.32
C ASN A 203 -13.86 -6.04 -11.69
N GLU A 204 -13.35 -5.02 -12.39
CA GLU A 204 -12.61 -5.16 -13.65
C GLU A 204 -11.16 -5.64 -13.46
N TRP A 205 -10.67 -5.75 -12.22
CA TRP A 205 -9.35 -6.31 -11.93
C TRP A 205 -9.30 -7.79 -12.30
N ARG A 206 -8.51 -8.12 -13.34
CA ARG A 206 -8.51 -9.46 -13.95
C ARG A 206 -7.75 -10.51 -13.14
N ALA A 207 -6.66 -10.12 -12.48
CA ALA A 207 -5.79 -11.04 -11.72
C ALA A 207 -6.39 -11.33 -10.34
N ARG A 208 -7.49 -12.09 -10.32
CA ARG A 208 -8.27 -12.40 -9.10
C ARG A 208 -7.46 -13.15 -8.03
N GLU A 209 -6.46 -13.92 -8.45
CA GLU A 209 -5.52 -14.65 -7.59
C GLU A 209 -4.67 -13.73 -6.70
N GLN A 210 -4.55 -12.44 -7.03
CA GLN A 210 -3.82 -11.45 -6.24
C GLN A 210 -4.66 -10.82 -5.12
N LEU A 211 -5.97 -11.11 -5.09
CA LEU A 211 -6.88 -10.48 -4.15
C LEU A 211 -6.89 -11.21 -2.81
N SER A 212 -6.96 -10.43 -1.74
CA SER A 212 -7.08 -10.99 -0.39
C SER A 212 -8.39 -11.76 -0.21
N TYR A 213 -9.48 -11.23 -0.78
CA TYR A 213 -10.83 -11.82 -0.71
C TYR A 213 -11.49 -11.78 -2.10
N PRO A 214 -11.12 -12.70 -3.02
CA PRO A 214 -11.59 -12.65 -4.42
C PRO A 214 -13.11 -12.78 -4.59
N GLU A 215 -13.79 -13.46 -3.64
CA GLU A 215 -15.23 -13.69 -3.68
C GLU A 215 -16.03 -12.72 -2.78
N GLN A 216 -15.34 -11.84 -2.04
CA GLN A 216 -16.00 -10.96 -1.06
C GLN A 216 -15.64 -9.50 -1.37
N PRO A 217 -16.50 -8.75 -2.06
CA PRO A 217 -16.31 -7.32 -2.23
C PRO A 217 -16.33 -6.59 -0.89
N VAL A 218 -15.63 -5.47 -0.83
CA VAL A 218 -15.61 -4.59 0.33
C VAL A 218 -17.01 -4.07 0.61
N THR A 219 -17.43 -4.17 1.84
CA THR A 219 -18.63 -3.53 2.36
C THR A 219 -18.24 -2.32 3.21
N VAL A 220 -19.11 -1.35 3.30
CA VAL A 220 -18.88 -0.11 4.06
C VAL A 220 -19.95 -0.01 5.13
N ALA A 221 -19.54 0.23 6.37
CA ALA A 221 -20.48 0.44 7.45
C ALA A 221 -21.31 1.71 7.19
N GLU A 222 -22.60 1.64 7.46
CA GLU A 222 -23.43 2.85 7.46
C GLU A 222 -22.89 3.84 8.50
N PRO A 223 -22.92 5.16 8.20
CA PRO A 223 -22.56 6.14 9.21
C PRO A 223 -23.49 5.96 10.41
N ALA A 224 -22.91 5.80 11.60
CA ALA A 224 -23.72 5.84 12.82
C ALA A 224 -24.42 7.21 12.82
N PHE A 225 -25.74 7.20 12.71
CA PHE A 225 -26.53 8.44 12.83
C PHE A 225 -26.20 9.03 14.21
N ALA A 226 -25.56 10.20 14.21
CA ALA A 226 -25.27 10.97 15.42
C ALA A 226 -26.55 11.61 15.96
#